data_b7bc2830626809a59019fa91827dcd44
#
_entry.id   b7bc2830626809a59019fa91827dcd44
#
_cell.length_a   1.000
_cell.length_b   1.000
_cell.length_c   1.000
_cell.angle_alpha   90.00
_cell.angle_beta   90.00
_cell.angle_gamma   90.00
#
_symmetry.space_group_name_H-M   'P 1'
#
loop_
_entity.id
_entity.type
_entity.pdbx_description
1 polymer ?
#
loop_
_entity_poly.entity_id
_entity_poly.type
_entity_poly.pdbx_seq_one_letter_code
_entity_poly.pdbx_strand_id
1 'polypeptide(L)'
;MPNTLSLTPDEHLTITTSSPELLAMEVTWTRAGHLPPAHFHPGQDERFEVLAGSLRVVIDGVEHTLGAGESLDVPRGAVHQMTAESDGTRAIWEVRPALRSEDFFRRMAAANGDKLKQVDIAA
;
A
#
# COMPACT_ATOMS: atom_id res chain seq x y z
N MET A 1 -14.65 5.10 -13.87
CA MET A 1 -14.19 4.36 -12.69
C MET A 1 -13.68 5.35 -11.67
N PRO A 2 -14.05 5.26 -10.42
CA PRO A 2 -13.52 6.16 -9.41
C PRO A 2 -12.02 5.94 -9.23
N ASN A 3 -11.29 7.03 -8.94
CA ASN A 3 -9.86 6.97 -8.67
C ASN A 3 -9.56 6.77 -7.18
N THR A 4 -10.55 6.96 -6.33
CA THR A 4 -10.40 6.75 -4.89
C THR A 4 -11.05 5.41 -4.51
N LEU A 5 -10.29 4.57 -3.85
CA LEU A 5 -10.69 3.23 -3.45
C LEU A 5 -10.56 3.09 -1.95
N SER A 6 -11.53 2.43 -1.31
CA SER A 6 -11.43 2.08 0.11
C SER A 6 -11.03 0.63 0.23
N LEU A 7 -9.81 0.37 0.72
CA LEU A 7 -9.33 -0.99 0.93
C LEU A 7 -9.89 -1.58 2.23
N THR A 8 -9.99 -0.73 3.24
CA THR A 8 -10.67 -1.03 4.51
C THR A 8 -11.47 0.21 4.88
N PRO A 9 -12.32 0.17 5.93
CA PRO A 9 -13.00 1.38 6.38
C PRO A 9 -12.05 2.53 6.73
N ASP A 10 -10.82 2.23 7.11
CA ASP A 10 -9.85 3.24 7.55
C ASP A 10 -8.71 3.49 6.56
N GLU A 11 -8.61 2.71 5.49
CA GLU A 11 -7.52 2.85 4.51
C GLU A 11 -8.07 3.13 3.12
N HIS A 12 -7.66 4.26 2.55
CA HIS A 12 -8.15 4.73 1.26
C HIS A 12 -6.99 5.05 0.33
N LEU A 13 -7.12 4.64 -0.94
CA LEU A 13 -6.15 4.94 -1.99
C LEU A 13 -6.76 5.92 -2.96
N THR A 14 -5.97 6.87 -3.43
CA THR A 14 -6.31 7.69 -4.60
C THR A 14 -5.26 7.44 -5.66
N ILE A 15 -5.67 6.92 -6.81
CA ILE A 15 -4.76 6.65 -7.93
C ILE A 15 -4.42 7.97 -8.59
N THR A 16 -3.13 8.32 -8.63
CA THR A 16 -2.64 9.58 -9.22
C THR A 16 -1.95 9.35 -10.55
N THR A 17 -1.35 8.19 -10.76
CA THR A 17 -0.74 7.82 -12.04
C THR A 17 -1.03 6.35 -12.30
N SER A 18 -1.46 6.04 -13.52
CA SER A 18 -1.71 4.67 -13.93
C SER A 18 -1.18 4.48 -15.34
N SER A 19 -0.07 3.77 -15.46
CA SER A 19 0.57 3.41 -16.72
C SER A 19 1.19 2.03 -16.58
N PRO A 20 1.61 1.39 -17.67
CA PRO A 20 2.28 0.09 -17.54
C PRO A 20 3.55 0.15 -16.69
N GLU A 21 4.26 1.28 -16.70
CA GLU A 21 5.52 1.45 -15.97
C GLU A 21 5.33 1.83 -14.52
N LEU A 22 4.22 2.48 -14.18
CA LEU A 22 4.05 3.07 -12.85
C LEU A 22 2.60 3.11 -12.43
N LEU A 23 2.32 2.57 -11.27
CA LEU A 23 1.10 2.84 -10.52
C LEU A 23 1.50 3.69 -9.31
N ALA A 24 1.02 4.92 -9.25
CA ALA A 24 1.25 5.82 -8.12
C ALA A 24 -0.07 6.13 -7.44
N MET A 25 -0.06 6.12 -6.11
CA MET A 25 -1.24 6.30 -5.29
C MET A 25 -0.92 7.16 -4.09
N GLU A 26 -1.88 7.96 -3.66
CA GLU A 26 -1.83 8.57 -2.35
C GLU A 26 -2.70 7.72 -1.41
N VAL A 27 -2.14 7.31 -0.29
CA VAL A 27 -2.82 6.48 0.70
C VAL A 27 -3.07 7.29 1.94
N THR A 28 -4.28 7.19 2.48
CA THR A 28 -4.65 7.80 3.75
C THR A 28 -5.19 6.74 4.70
N TRP A 29 -4.78 6.83 5.97
CA TRP A 29 -5.30 6.00 7.05
C TRP A 29 -5.96 6.92 8.07
N THR A 30 -7.26 6.74 8.29
CA THR A 30 -7.95 7.51 9.34
C THR A 30 -7.53 7.03 10.71
N ARG A 31 -7.16 5.76 10.83
CA ARG A 31 -6.65 5.16 12.07
C ARG A 31 -5.40 4.36 11.82
N ALA A 32 -4.56 4.25 12.84
CA ALA A 32 -3.43 3.34 12.82
C ALA A 32 -3.93 1.92 12.52
N GLY A 33 -3.16 1.20 11.71
CA GLY A 33 -3.54 -0.13 11.25
C GLY A 33 -2.76 -1.23 11.95
N HIS A 34 -3.03 -2.45 11.50
CA HIS A 34 -2.27 -3.64 11.89
C HIS A 34 -1.51 -4.14 10.68
N LEU A 35 -0.33 -4.70 10.91
CA LEU A 35 0.47 -5.26 9.82
C LEU A 35 -0.31 -6.38 9.15
N PRO A 36 -0.45 -6.32 7.81
CA PRO A 36 -1.03 -7.43 7.06
C PRO A 36 -0.05 -8.61 7.02
N PRO A 37 -0.47 -9.77 6.51
CA PRO A 37 0.47 -10.86 6.30
C PRO A 37 1.66 -10.43 5.45
N ALA A 38 2.83 -10.95 5.78
CA ALA A 38 4.04 -10.68 5.01
C ALA A 38 3.89 -11.27 3.60
N HIS A 39 4.37 -10.54 2.60
CA HIS A 39 4.29 -10.96 1.21
C HIS A 39 5.46 -10.40 0.42
N PHE A 40 5.61 -10.84 -0.82
CA PHE A 40 6.64 -10.33 -1.71
C PHE A 40 6.12 -10.27 -3.14
N HIS A 41 6.73 -9.40 -3.93
CA HIS A 41 6.44 -9.25 -5.35
C HIS A 41 7.73 -9.51 -6.13
N PRO A 42 7.84 -10.64 -6.84
CA PRO A 42 9.09 -10.98 -7.52
C PRO A 42 9.42 -10.07 -8.71
N GLY A 43 8.42 -9.40 -9.25
CA GLY A 43 8.58 -8.58 -10.45
C GLY A 43 8.30 -7.10 -10.26
N GLN A 44 8.19 -6.61 -9.04
CA GLN A 44 7.84 -5.21 -8.79
C GLN A 44 8.69 -4.61 -7.69
N ASP A 45 9.12 -3.36 -7.91
CA ASP A 45 9.72 -2.53 -6.88
C ASP A 45 8.64 -1.60 -6.32
N GLU A 46 8.69 -1.32 -5.03
CA GLU A 46 7.76 -0.40 -4.39
C GLU A 46 8.52 0.70 -3.69
N ARG A 47 7.87 1.85 -3.53
CA ARG A 47 8.43 2.98 -2.81
C ARG A 47 7.32 3.63 -2.00
N PHE A 48 7.65 3.98 -0.76
CA PHE A 48 6.76 4.72 0.12
C PHE A 48 7.41 6.04 0.50
N GLU A 49 6.63 7.11 0.46
CA GLU A 49 7.07 8.43 0.93
C GLU A 49 5.99 8.98 1.85
N VAL A 50 6.34 9.28 3.10
CA VAL A 50 5.37 9.76 4.09
C VAL A 50 5.17 11.26 3.94
N LEU A 51 3.91 11.67 3.84
CA LEU A 51 3.52 13.08 3.76
C LEU A 51 3.10 13.62 5.13
N ALA A 52 2.45 12.79 5.94
CA ALA A 52 1.99 13.14 7.29
C ALA A 52 1.87 11.88 8.13
N GLY A 53 2.10 11.98 9.42
CA GLY A 53 2.00 10.85 10.32
C GLY A 53 3.23 9.96 10.27
N SER A 54 3.04 8.64 10.41
CA SER A 54 4.14 7.68 10.38
C SER A 54 3.71 6.34 9.82
N LEU A 55 4.61 5.71 9.06
CA LEU A 55 4.47 4.36 8.53
C LEU A 55 5.39 3.40 9.27
N ARG A 56 4.91 2.19 9.44
CA ARG A 56 5.71 1.06 9.88
C ARG A 56 5.87 0.12 8.71
N VAL A 57 7.11 -0.12 8.30
CA VAL A 57 7.43 -1.01 7.18
C VAL A 57 8.42 -2.05 7.67
N VAL A 58 8.11 -3.33 7.46
CA VAL A 58 9.01 -4.43 7.80
C VAL A 58 9.50 -5.02 6.49
N ILE A 59 10.83 -5.04 6.29
CA ILE A 59 11.46 -5.60 5.09
C ILE A 59 12.40 -6.71 5.53
N ASP A 60 12.14 -7.92 5.04
CA ASP A 60 12.93 -9.12 5.38
C ASP A 60 13.15 -9.25 6.90
N GLY A 61 12.09 -8.97 7.67
CA GLY A 61 12.11 -9.05 9.10
C GLY A 61 12.71 -7.83 9.82
N VAL A 62 13.22 -6.85 9.09
CA VAL A 62 13.79 -5.63 9.67
C VAL A 62 12.75 -4.53 9.70
N GLU A 63 12.51 -3.98 10.88
CA GLU A 63 11.47 -2.96 11.08
C GLU A 63 12.03 -1.56 10.82
N HIS A 64 11.25 -0.76 10.08
CA HIS A 64 11.53 0.63 9.79
C HIS A 64 10.33 1.48 10.16
N THR A 65 10.56 2.63 10.78
CA THR A 65 9.54 3.63 11.04
C THR A 65 9.87 4.87 10.24
N LEU A 66 8.92 5.34 9.42
CA LEU A 66 9.09 6.50 8.57
C LEU A 66 8.18 7.62 9.07
N GLY A 67 8.76 8.79 9.30
CA GLY A 67 8.01 10.01 9.58
C GLY A 67 7.84 10.88 8.35
N ALA A 68 7.11 11.98 8.49
CA ALA A 68 6.85 12.92 7.39
C ALA A 68 8.15 13.37 6.74
N GLY A 69 8.18 13.32 5.41
CA GLY A 69 9.36 13.69 4.61
C GLY A 69 10.33 12.54 4.37
N GLU A 70 10.14 11.38 5.00
CA GLU A 70 11.01 10.22 4.82
C GLU A 70 10.45 9.28 3.77
N SER A 71 11.33 8.54 3.11
CA SER A 71 10.96 7.59 2.07
C SER A 71 11.77 6.30 2.20
N LEU A 72 11.25 5.22 1.63
CA LEU A 72 11.87 3.91 1.67
C LEU A 72 11.53 3.14 0.41
N ASP A 73 12.53 2.51 -0.19
CA ASP A 73 12.35 1.61 -1.32
C ASP A 73 12.27 0.17 -0.85
N VAL A 74 11.30 -0.57 -1.39
CA VAL A 74 11.18 -2.00 -1.17
C VAL A 74 11.55 -2.68 -2.49
N PRO A 75 12.73 -3.29 -2.58
CA PRO A 75 13.16 -3.92 -3.84
C PRO A 75 12.33 -5.17 -4.13
N ARG A 76 12.23 -5.49 -5.41
CA ARG A 76 11.51 -6.70 -5.84
C ARG A 76 12.08 -7.94 -5.14
N GLY A 77 11.20 -8.85 -4.77
CA GLY A 77 11.58 -10.09 -4.10
C GLY A 77 11.73 -9.96 -2.60
N ALA A 78 11.78 -8.75 -2.04
CA ALA A 78 11.87 -8.59 -0.59
C ALA A 78 10.53 -8.90 0.07
N VAL A 79 10.56 -9.67 1.13
CA VAL A 79 9.35 -9.96 1.94
C VAL A 79 9.06 -8.73 2.79
N HIS A 80 7.84 -8.21 2.70
CA HIS A 80 7.52 -6.98 3.41
C HIS A 80 6.10 -6.93 3.95
N GLN A 81 5.91 -6.02 4.89
CA GLN A 81 4.62 -5.66 5.49
C GLN A 81 4.65 -4.15 5.73
N MET A 82 3.48 -3.50 5.62
CA MET A 82 3.39 -2.06 5.82
C MET A 82 2.04 -1.70 6.40
N THR A 83 2.04 -0.76 7.35
CA THR A 83 0.80 -0.17 7.87
C THR A 83 1.09 1.23 8.43
N ALA A 84 0.03 1.99 8.67
CA ALA A 84 0.14 3.25 9.40
C ALA A 84 0.39 2.96 10.88
N GLU A 85 1.30 3.71 11.48
CA GLU A 85 1.60 3.61 12.91
C GLU A 85 0.80 4.63 13.71
N SER A 86 0.34 5.70 13.07
CA SER A 86 -0.46 6.74 13.73
C SER A 86 -1.71 7.05 12.93
N ASP A 87 -2.74 7.56 13.63
CA ASP A 87 -3.96 8.01 12.99
C ASP A 87 -3.67 9.21 12.08
N GLY A 88 -4.38 9.30 10.96
CA GLY A 88 -4.23 10.41 10.03
C GLY A 88 -2.96 10.36 9.17
N THR A 89 -2.33 9.20 9.05
CA THR A 89 -1.14 9.03 8.21
C THR A 89 -1.50 9.15 6.73
N ARG A 90 -0.65 9.84 5.98
CA ARG A 90 -0.75 9.96 4.52
C ARG A 90 0.60 9.67 3.91
N ALA A 91 0.58 8.93 2.80
CA ALA A 91 1.81 8.54 2.11
C ALA A 91 1.58 8.43 0.61
N ILE A 92 2.66 8.56 -0.15
CA ILE A 92 2.68 8.21 -1.57
C ILE A 92 3.22 6.79 -1.68
N TRP A 93 2.53 5.98 -2.47
CA TRP A 93 2.90 4.59 -2.72
C TRP A 93 3.07 4.40 -4.21
N GLU A 94 4.25 3.97 -4.62
CA GLU A 94 4.58 3.74 -6.03
C GLU A 94 4.95 2.29 -6.27
N VAL A 95 4.46 1.73 -7.37
CA VAL A 95 4.72 0.34 -7.78
C VAL A 95 5.23 0.37 -9.21
N ARG A 96 6.41 -0.23 -9.44
CA ARG A 96 7.07 -0.27 -10.76
C ARG A 96 7.58 -1.68 -11.07
N PRO A 97 7.24 -2.24 -12.25
CA PRO A 97 6.14 -1.85 -13.13
C PRO A 97 4.79 -2.11 -12.49
N ALA A 98 3.74 -1.51 -13.03
CA ALA A 98 2.41 -1.60 -12.42
C ALA A 98 1.84 -3.02 -12.43
N LEU A 99 2.07 -3.77 -13.52
CA LEU A 99 1.51 -5.09 -13.73
C LEU A 99 -0.01 -5.08 -13.47
N ARG A 100 -0.50 -5.96 -12.61
CA ARG A 100 -1.93 -6.07 -12.29
C ARG A 100 -2.30 -5.46 -10.94
N SER A 101 -1.42 -4.63 -10.37
CA SER A 101 -1.66 -4.08 -9.03
C SER A 101 -2.93 -3.24 -8.97
N GLU A 102 -3.20 -2.42 -9.98
CA GLU A 102 -4.43 -1.62 -9.99
C GLU A 102 -5.67 -2.51 -9.96
N ASP A 103 -5.69 -3.55 -10.79
CA ASP A 103 -6.78 -4.51 -10.83
C ASP A 103 -6.99 -5.18 -9.48
N PHE A 104 -5.89 -5.57 -8.83
CA PHE A 104 -5.92 -6.16 -7.50
C PHE A 104 -6.56 -5.21 -6.47
N PHE A 105 -6.13 -3.94 -6.45
CA PHE A 105 -6.68 -2.98 -5.50
C PHE A 105 -8.15 -2.68 -5.76
N ARG A 106 -8.56 -2.62 -7.04
CA ARG A 106 -9.97 -2.41 -7.38
C ARG A 106 -10.83 -3.58 -6.95
N ARG A 107 -10.33 -4.80 -7.07
CA ARG A 107 -11.02 -6.00 -6.59
C ARG A 107 -11.12 -6.01 -5.07
N MET A 108 -10.05 -5.64 -4.39
CA MET A 108 -10.05 -5.54 -2.93
C MET A 108 -11.07 -4.50 -2.46
N ALA A 109 -11.10 -3.33 -3.10
CA ALA A 109 -12.06 -2.29 -2.76
C ALA A 109 -13.50 -2.74 -3.01
N ALA A 110 -13.75 -3.44 -4.12
CA ALA A 110 -15.08 -3.97 -4.42
C ALA A 110 -15.53 -5.00 -3.38
N ALA A 111 -14.59 -5.79 -2.85
CA ALA A 111 -14.87 -6.80 -1.84
C ALA A 111 -15.00 -6.22 -0.43
N ASN A 112 -14.66 -4.96 -0.24
CA ASN A 112 -14.69 -4.32 1.08
C ASN A 112 -16.07 -4.43 1.75
N GLY A 113 -17.15 -4.29 0.97
CA GLY A 113 -18.49 -4.45 1.47
C GLY A 113 -18.81 -5.88 1.93
N ASP A 114 -18.06 -6.86 1.42
CA ASP A 114 -18.20 -8.28 1.77
C ASP A 114 -17.24 -8.70 2.87
N LYS A 115 -16.65 -7.73 3.56
CA LYS A 115 -15.76 -7.93 4.72
C LYS A 115 -14.40 -8.50 4.33
N LEU A 116 -14.04 -8.47 3.06
CA LEU A 116 -12.71 -8.80 2.54
C LEU A 116 -12.21 -10.21 2.85
N LYS A 117 -13.02 -11.07 3.37
CA LYS A 117 -12.55 -12.37 3.86
C LYS A 117 -12.13 -13.33 2.75
N GLN A 118 -12.46 -13.02 1.52
CA GLN A 118 -12.14 -13.87 0.37
C GLN A 118 -11.11 -13.23 -0.56
N VAL A 119 -10.52 -12.13 -0.14
CA VAL A 119 -9.53 -11.46 -0.99
C VAL A 119 -8.23 -12.25 -0.98
N ASP A 120 -7.77 -12.62 -2.18
CA ASP A 120 -6.49 -13.27 -2.37
C ASP A 120 -5.45 -12.20 -2.67
N ILE A 121 -4.48 -12.06 -1.78
CA ILE A 121 -3.44 -11.04 -1.91
C ILE A 121 -2.16 -11.58 -2.55
N ALA A 122 -2.15 -12.81 -2.99
CA ALA A 122 -1.00 -13.43 -3.65
C ALA A 122 -0.99 -13.12 -5.15
N ALA A 123 -1.15 -11.91 -5.52
CA ALA A 123 -1.23 -11.52 -6.92
C ALA A 123 0.14 -11.26 -7.53
#